data_069a3ea996c04cf004c4b0b36fe34fce
#
_entry.id   069a3ea996c04cf004c4b0b36fe34fce
#
_cell.length_a   1.000
_cell.length_b   1.000
_cell.length_c   1.000
_cell.angle_alpha   90.00
_cell.angle_beta   90.00
_cell.angle_gamma   90.00
#
_symmetry.space_group_name_H-M   'P 1'
#
loop_
_entity.id
_entity.type
_entity.pdbx_description
1 polymer ?
#
loop_
_entity_poly.entity_id
_entity_poly.type
_entity_poly.pdbx_seq_one_letter_code
_entity_poly.pdbx_strand_id
1 'polypeptide(L)'
;MALDPAVVGRGYPPSAVYEVGRAKIAEFAAALADPDPAYRDPAAAAALGHPDVIAPPTFAIVLTLEAANVVLDDPDVALDYSRVVHGEQRFVHHRPIRAGDRLVAATTIDSVRSVAGNDLLTTRVELTTEDGEAVCTATSMLVARGTA
;
A
#
# COMPACT_ATOMS: atom_id res chain seq x y z
N MET A 1 14.43 21.89 2.35
CA MET A 1 14.54 22.09 0.89
C MET A 1 13.29 21.51 0.27
N ALA A 2 12.62 22.27 -0.54
CA ALA A 2 11.37 21.85 -1.16
C ALA A 2 11.59 20.64 -2.09
N LEU A 3 10.60 19.76 -2.14
CA LEU A 3 10.60 18.63 -3.08
C LEU A 3 10.52 19.13 -4.52
N ASP A 4 11.29 18.52 -5.42
CA ASP A 4 11.29 18.89 -6.83
C ASP A 4 10.04 18.33 -7.55
N PRO A 5 9.16 19.19 -8.11
CA PRO A 5 8.01 18.72 -8.88
C PRO A 5 8.37 17.86 -10.11
N ALA A 6 9.61 17.90 -10.57
CA ALA A 6 10.06 17.09 -11.71
C ALA A 6 9.99 15.58 -11.45
N VAL A 7 9.91 15.14 -10.19
CA VAL A 7 9.74 13.72 -9.84
C VAL A 7 8.32 13.19 -10.04
N VAL A 8 7.34 14.07 -10.25
CA VAL A 8 5.94 13.68 -10.50
C VAL A 8 5.84 12.82 -11.76
N GLY A 9 5.13 11.70 -11.68
CA GLY A 9 4.99 10.71 -12.74
C GLY A 9 6.10 9.66 -12.77
N ARG A 10 7.12 9.79 -11.90
CA ARG A 10 8.19 8.78 -11.79
C ARG A 10 7.60 7.47 -11.28
N GLY A 11 7.82 6.40 -12.07
CA GLY A 11 7.51 5.03 -11.67
C GLY A 11 8.76 4.30 -11.22
N TYR A 12 8.59 3.33 -10.34
CA TYR A 12 9.66 2.49 -9.82
C TYR A 12 9.47 1.05 -10.27
N PRO A 13 10.56 0.24 -10.35
CA PRO A 13 10.45 -1.16 -10.69
C PRO A 13 9.49 -1.89 -9.74
N PRO A 14 8.70 -2.88 -10.25
CA PRO A 14 7.82 -3.65 -9.41
C PRO A 14 8.57 -4.39 -8.30
N SER A 15 7.90 -4.61 -7.18
CA SER A 15 8.41 -5.44 -6.08
C SER A 15 8.59 -6.90 -6.51
N ALA A 16 9.32 -7.68 -5.70
CA ALA A 16 9.25 -9.13 -5.76
C ALA A 16 7.81 -9.60 -5.48
N VAL A 17 7.49 -10.81 -5.94
CA VAL A 17 6.19 -11.42 -5.67
C VAL A 17 6.03 -11.69 -4.17
N TYR A 18 4.93 -11.23 -3.61
CA TYR A 18 4.49 -11.54 -2.24
C TYR A 18 3.38 -12.58 -2.28
N GLU A 19 3.59 -13.70 -1.61
CA GLU A 19 2.58 -14.74 -1.48
C GLU A 19 1.74 -14.52 -0.22
N VAL A 20 0.44 -14.33 -0.40
CA VAL A 20 -0.50 -14.08 0.70
C VAL A 20 -0.84 -15.40 1.38
N GLY A 21 -0.47 -15.53 2.66
CA GLY A 21 -0.73 -16.73 3.46
C GLY A 21 -1.91 -16.57 4.41
N ARG A 22 -2.61 -17.68 4.71
CA ARG A 22 -3.70 -17.73 5.69
C ARG A 22 -3.25 -17.27 7.07
N ALA A 23 -2.06 -17.66 7.50
CA ALA A 23 -1.52 -17.30 8.80
C ALA A 23 -1.31 -15.79 8.94
N LYS A 24 -0.80 -15.13 7.90
CA LYS A 24 -0.60 -13.68 7.91
C LYS A 24 -1.91 -12.92 7.94
N ILE A 25 -2.91 -13.36 7.21
CA ILE A 25 -4.26 -12.76 7.25
C ILE A 25 -4.85 -12.88 8.66
N ALA A 26 -4.79 -14.06 9.27
CA ALA A 26 -5.30 -14.28 10.63
C ALA A 26 -4.56 -13.43 11.67
N GLU A 27 -3.25 -13.33 11.57
CA GLU A 27 -2.42 -12.48 12.43
C GLU A 27 -2.81 -11.01 12.32
N PHE A 28 -2.99 -10.50 11.09
CA PHE A 28 -3.39 -9.12 10.85
C PHE A 28 -4.80 -8.83 11.40
N ALA A 29 -5.75 -9.74 11.16
CA ALA A 29 -7.11 -9.61 11.69
C ALA A 29 -7.12 -9.62 13.24
N ALA A 30 -6.30 -10.46 13.87
CA ALA A 30 -6.15 -10.50 15.31
C ALA A 30 -5.58 -9.19 15.86
N ALA A 31 -4.59 -8.59 15.18
CA ALA A 31 -4.03 -7.30 15.55
C ALA A 31 -5.05 -6.16 15.48
N LEU A 32 -6.04 -6.26 14.56
CA LEU A 32 -7.16 -5.33 14.48
C LEU A 32 -8.28 -5.64 15.49
N ALA A 33 -8.18 -6.74 16.21
CA ALA A 33 -9.27 -7.28 17.05
C ALA A 33 -10.57 -7.52 16.24
N ASP A 34 -10.44 -7.86 14.96
CA ASP A 34 -11.57 -8.17 14.10
C ASP A 34 -11.85 -9.68 14.13
N PRO A 35 -13.01 -10.11 14.66
CA PRO A 35 -13.32 -11.52 14.85
C PRO A 35 -13.95 -12.19 13.63
N ASP A 36 -14.09 -11.52 12.49
CA ASP A 36 -14.79 -12.07 11.33
C ASP A 36 -14.21 -13.43 10.92
N PRO A 37 -15.02 -14.49 10.88
CA PRO A 37 -14.57 -15.83 10.54
C PRO A 37 -14.07 -15.94 9.09
N ALA A 38 -14.47 -15.05 8.19
CA ALA A 38 -13.99 -15.04 6.80
C ALA A 38 -12.48 -14.79 6.68
N TYR A 39 -11.86 -14.21 7.71
CA TYR A 39 -10.40 -13.99 7.76
C TYR A 39 -9.64 -15.21 8.31
N ARG A 40 -10.32 -16.23 8.82
CA ARG A 40 -9.69 -17.34 9.54
C ARG A 40 -10.12 -18.72 9.06
N ASP A 41 -11.36 -18.84 8.64
CA ASP A 41 -12.00 -20.11 8.29
C ASP A 41 -12.31 -20.16 6.79
N PRO A 42 -11.63 -21.03 6.01
CA PRO A 42 -11.92 -21.18 4.60
C PRO A 42 -13.37 -21.56 4.30
N ALA A 43 -14.03 -22.33 5.19
CA ALA A 43 -15.44 -22.70 5.01
C ALA A 43 -16.36 -21.49 5.16
N ALA A 44 -16.07 -20.60 6.13
CA ALA A 44 -16.82 -19.36 6.32
C ALA A 44 -16.65 -18.42 5.11
N ALA A 45 -15.44 -18.30 4.59
CA ALA A 45 -15.15 -17.52 3.39
C ALA A 45 -15.86 -18.11 2.14
N ALA A 46 -15.86 -19.43 2.00
CA ALA A 46 -16.56 -20.13 0.90
C ALA A 46 -18.06 -19.90 0.95
N ALA A 47 -18.66 -19.87 2.13
CA ALA A 47 -20.08 -19.57 2.32
C ALA A 47 -20.47 -18.17 1.83
N LEU A 48 -19.50 -17.22 1.80
CA LEU A 48 -19.66 -15.88 1.26
C LEU A 48 -19.26 -15.77 -0.24
N GLY A 49 -18.88 -16.88 -0.86
CA GLY A 49 -18.51 -16.92 -2.28
C GLY A 49 -17.03 -16.67 -2.57
N HIS A 50 -16.16 -16.69 -1.55
CA HIS A 50 -14.73 -16.51 -1.75
C HIS A 50 -14.01 -17.85 -1.91
N PRO A 51 -12.95 -17.94 -2.76
CA PRO A 51 -12.22 -19.19 -2.97
C PRO A 51 -11.34 -19.62 -1.79
N ASP A 52 -11.01 -18.69 -0.89
CA ASP A 52 -10.23 -18.93 0.32
C ASP A 52 -10.51 -17.79 1.34
N VAL A 53 -9.85 -17.82 2.50
CA VAL A 53 -9.95 -16.71 3.45
C VAL A 53 -9.56 -15.39 2.78
N ILE A 54 -10.31 -14.35 3.09
CA ILE A 54 -10.03 -13.00 2.59
C ILE A 54 -9.29 -12.19 3.65
N ALA A 55 -8.57 -11.18 3.20
CA ALA A 55 -7.89 -10.25 4.08
C ALA A 55 -8.81 -9.10 4.48
N PRO A 56 -8.63 -8.54 5.69
CA PRO A 56 -9.26 -7.28 6.06
C PRO A 56 -8.93 -6.17 5.05
N PRO A 57 -9.81 -5.19 4.83
CA PRO A 57 -9.61 -4.16 3.81
C PRO A 57 -8.30 -3.37 3.92
N THR A 58 -7.78 -3.21 5.13
CA THR A 58 -6.51 -2.49 5.37
C THR A 58 -5.27 -3.38 5.26
N PHE A 59 -5.42 -4.68 5.02
CA PHE A 59 -4.30 -5.63 4.88
C PHE A 59 -3.32 -5.22 3.78
N ALA A 60 -3.79 -4.55 2.74
CA ALA A 60 -2.93 -4.09 1.65
C ALA A 60 -1.72 -3.26 2.14
N ILE A 61 -1.82 -2.62 3.31
CA ILE A 61 -0.70 -1.84 3.90
C ILE A 61 0.55 -2.69 4.13
N VAL A 62 0.39 -4.00 4.36
CA VAL A 62 1.52 -4.94 4.55
C VAL A 62 2.47 -4.92 3.36
N LEU A 63 1.93 -4.77 2.15
CA LEU A 63 2.70 -4.75 0.91
C LEU A 63 2.99 -3.32 0.45
N THR A 64 1.99 -2.44 0.56
CA THR A 64 2.06 -1.11 -0.07
C THR A 64 2.94 -0.14 0.68
N LEU A 65 3.08 -0.28 2.00
CA LEU A 65 3.97 0.57 2.77
C LEU A 65 5.44 0.32 2.40
N GLU A 66 5.84 -0.94 2.32
CA GLU A 66 7.19 -1.32 1.92
C GLU A 66 7.49 -0.91 0.47
N ALA A 67 6.53 -1.15 -0.43
CA ALA A 67 6.67 -0.75 -1.83
C ALA A 67 6.80 0.77 -2.01
N ALA A 68 6.09 1.56 -1.20
CA ALA A 68 6.18 3.01 -1.24
C ALA A 68 7.51 3.55 -0.69
N ASN A 69 8.18 2.80 0.17
CA ASN A 69 9.46 3.21 0.76
C ASN A 69 10.58 3.36 -0.28
N VAL A 70 10.46 2.74 -1.44
CA VAL A 70 11.43 2.92 -2.54
C VAL A 70 11.59 4.41 -2.93
N VAL A 71 10.55 5.21 -2.74
CA VAL A 71 10.58 6.64 -3.00
C VAL A 71 11.50 7.39 -2.02
N LEU A 72 11.60 6.88 -0.79
CA LEU A 72 12.47 7.47 0.25
C LEU A 72 13.95 7.25 -0.03
N ASP A 73 14.28 6.20 -0.78
CA ASP A 73 15.65 5.86 -1.17
C ASP A 73 16.07 6.59 -2.45
N ASP A 74 15.15 7.29 -3.11
CA ASP A 74 15.43 8.05 -4.33
C ASP A 74 16.13 9.37 -3.99
N PRO A 75 17.41 9.57 -4.40
CA PRO A 75 18.16 10.76 -4.07
C PRO A 75 17.56 12.05 -4.67
N ASP A 76 16.81 11.93 -5.75
CA ASP A 76 16.14 13.09 -6.37
C ASP A 76 14.92 13.55 -5.60
N VAL A 77 14.31 12.66 -4.81
CA VAL A 77 13.18 13.02 -3.92
C VAL A 77 13.71 13.71 -2.67
N ALA A 78 14.84 13.27 -2.14
CA ALA A 78 15.56 13.91 -1.02
C ALA A 78 14.67 14.24 0.19
N LEU A 79 13.78 13.33 0.56
CA LEU A 79 12.83 13.53 1.66
C LEU A 79 13.53 13.36 3.01
N ASP A 80 13.44 14.37 3.87
CA ASP A 80 13.91 14.27 5.26
C ASP A 80 12.92 13.46 6.10
N TYR A 81 13.16 12.15 6.21
CA TYR A 81 12.27 11.22 6.90
C TYR A 81 12.05 11.57 8.37
N SER A 82 13.00 12.27 9.01
CA SER A 82 12.87 12.70 10.41
C SER A 82 11.73 13.72 10.63
N ARG A 83 11.28 14.36 9.55
CA ARG A 83 10.21 15.35 9.54
C ARG A 83 8.89 14.84 8.95
N VAL A 84 8.89 13.58 8.49
CA VAL A 84 7.75 13.00 7.78
C VAL A 84 6.70 12.48 8.76
N VAL A 85 5.45 12.79 8.46
CA VAL A 85 4.28 12.15 9.06
C VAL A 85 3.39 11.58 7.95
N HIS A 86 2.72 10.48 8.23
CA HIS A 86 1.73 9.91 7.33
C HIS A 86 0.42 10.69 7.48
N GLY A 87 0.02 11.40 6.45
CA GLY A 87 -1.14 12.28 6.47
C GLY A 87 -2.44 11.61 6.03
N GLU A 88 -2.38 10.77 5.01
CA GLU A 88 -3.56 10.10 4.45
C GLU A 88 -3.20 8.75 3.85
N GLN A 89 -4.11 7.80 3.98
CA GLN A 89 -4.05 6.49 3.33
C GLN A 89 -5.42 6.17 2.73
N ARG A 90 -5.44 5.74 1.45
CA ARG A 90 -6.63 5.31 0.74
C ARG A 90 -6.38 3.96 0.07
N PHE A 91 -7.37 3.07 0.15
CA PHE A 91 -7.38 1.83 -0.59
C PHE A 91 -8.63 1.76 -1.47
N VAL A 92 -8.44 1.41 -2.75
CA VAL A 92 -9.51 1.10 -3.67
C VAL A 92 -9.34 -0.37 -4.08
N HIS A 93 -10.20 -1.22 -3.57
CA HIS A 93 -10.19 -2.65 -3.86
C HIS A 93 -10.98 -2.95 -5.13
N HIS A 94 -10.34 -3.66 -6.06
CA HIS A 94 -11.01 -4.21 -7.24
C HIS A 94 -11.62 -5.59 -6.94
N ARG A 95 -11.04 -6.30 -5.99
CA ARG A 95 -11.56 -7.46 -5.30
C ARG A 95 -10.85 -7.61 -3.94
N PRO A 96 -11.36 -8.46 -3.02
CA PRO A 96 -10.62 -8.75 -1.79
C PRO A 96 -9.27 -9.41 -2.07
N ILE A 97 -8.27 -9.07 -1.27
CA ILE A 97 -7.04 -9.84 -1.18
C ILE A 97 -7.38 -11.14 -0.46
N ARG A 98 -6.87 -12.26 -0.92
CA ARG A 98 -7.16 -13.59 -0.37
C ARG A 98 -5.91 -14.46 -0.27
N ALA A 99 -5.98 -15.46 0.57
CA ALA A 99 -4.91 -16.44 0.67
C ALA A 99 -4.66 -17.14 -0.69
N GLY A 100 -3.40 -17.35 -1.01
CA GLY A 100 -2.97 -17.90 -2.29
C GLY A 100 -2.69 -16.83 -3.36
N ASP A 101 -3.05 -15.57 -3.13
CA ASP A 101 -2.65 -14.50 -4.04
C ASP A 101 -1.13 -14.36 -4.10
N ARG A 102 -0.63 -14.17 -5.31
CA ARG A 102 0.77 -13.85 -5.59
C ARG A 102 0.81 -12.44 -6.15
N LEU A 103 1.16 -11.46 -5.32
CA LEU A 103 0.98 -10.05 -5.61
C LEU A 103 2.31 -9.35 -5.89
N VAL A 104 2.25 -8.41 -6.81
CA VAL A 104 3.34 -7.50 -7.17
C VAL A 104 2.86 -6.07 -6.91
N ALA A 105 3.71 -5.25 -6.34
CA ALA A 105 3.44 -3.84 -6.06
C ALA A 105 4.30 -2.93 -6.94
N ALA A 106 3.67 -2.01 -7.64
CA ALA A 106 4.35 -1.00 -8.46
C ALA A 106 4.00 0.40 -7.98
N THR A 107 5.02 1.20 -7.68
CA THR A 107 4.89 2.53 -7.08
C THR A 107 5.12 3.63 -8.11
N THR A 108 4.29 4.67 -8.05
CA THR A 108 4.42 5.89 -8.85
C THR A 108 4.24 7.11 -7.95
N ILE A 109 4.99 8.18 -8.20
CA ILE A 109 4.76 9.47 -7.56
C ILE A 109 3.62 10.19 -8.31
N ASP A 110 2.50 10.41 -7.63
CA ASP A 110 1.32 11.05 -8.22
C ASP A 110 1.36 12.57 -8.11
N SER A 111 1.84 13.10 -6.99
CA SER A 111 1.93 14.55 -6.83
C SER A 111 2.95 14.97 -5.79
N VAL A 112 3.48 16.16 -6.00
CA VAL A 112 4.28 16.92 -5.03
C VAL A 112 3.65 18.30 -4.90
N ARG A 113 3.37 18.74 -3.69
CA ARG A 113 2.79 20.06 -3.41
C ARG A 113 3.44 20.67 -2.17
N SER A 114 3.56 22.00 -2.17
CA SER A 114 3.97 22.73 -0.97
C SER A 114 2.79 23.51 -0.42
N VAL A 115 2.44 23.29 0.83
CA VAL A 115 1.30 23.90 1.51
C VAL A 115 1.69 24.33 2.91
N ALA A 116 1.54 25.61 3.20
CA ALA A 116 1.78 26.19 4.55
C ALA A 116 3.15 25.84 5.13
N GLY A 117 4.20 25.86 4.30
CA GLY A 117 5.58 25.56 4.73
C GLY A 117 5.90 24.07 4.83
N ASN A 118 5.03 23.20 4.38
CA ASN A 118 5.24 21.74 4.35
C ASN A 118 5.22 21.22 2.93
N ASP A 119 6.02 20.20 2.65
CA ASP A 119 5.93 19.47 1.40
C ASP A 119 5.03 18.24 1.56
N LEU A 120 4.13 18.05 0.61
CA LEU A 120 3.20 16.93 0.54
C LEU A 120 3.58 16.06 -0.66
N LEU A 121 3.94 14.80 -0.40
CA LEU A 121 4.26 13.80 -1.39
C LEU A 121 3.15 12.76 -1.43
N THR A 122 2.50 12.61 -2.58
CA THR A 122 1.50 11.57 -2.79
C THR A 122 2.07 10.48 -3.68
N THR A 123 2.01 9.24 -3.20
CA THR A 123 2.40 8.04 -3.95
C THR A 123 1.19 7.17 -4.20
N ARG A 124 1.21 6.45 -5.30
CA ARG A 124 0.21 5.44 -5.66
C ARG A 124 0.92 4.11 -5.86
N VAL A 125 0.41 3.09 -5.22
CA VAL A 125 0.87 1.71 -5.36
C VAL A 125 -0.23 0.87 -5.97
N GLU A 126 0.03 0.28 -7.13
CA GLU A 126 -0.86 -0.68 -7.77
C GLU A 126 -0.46 -2.09 -7.35
N LEU A 127 -1.39 -2.79 -6.69
CA LEU A 127 -1.26 -4.22 -6.43
C LEU A 127 -1.93 -5.02 -7.54
N THR A 128 -1.15 -5.84 -8.20
CA THR A 128 -1.63 -6.77 -9.23
C THR A 128 -1.17 -8.19 -8.89
N THR A 129 -1.88 -9.20 -9.41
CA THR A 129 -1.32 -10.54 -9.43
C THR A 129 -0.10 -10.59 -10.35
N GLU A 130 0.75 -11.60 -10.21
CA GLU A 130 1.88 -11.81 -11.13
C GLU A 130 1.44 -11.99 -12.60
N ASP A 131 0.17 -12.38 -12.82
CA ASP A 131 -0.44 -12.51 -14.15
C ASP A 131 -1.09 -11.20 -14.65
N GLY A 132 -1.04 -10.13 -13.86
CA GLY A 132 -1.51 -8.80 -14.26
C GLY A 132 -2.94 -8.44 -13.88
N GLU A 133 -3.67 -9.27 -13.10
CA GLU A 133 -5.00 -8.91 -12.59
C GLU A 133 -4.90 -7.78 -11.56
N ALA A 134 -5.66 -6.70 -11.74
CA ALA A 134 -5.72 -5.62 -10.77
C ALA A 134 -6.45 -6.05 -9.50
N VAL A 135 -5.84 -5.85 -8.33
CA VAL A 135 -6.39 -6.26 -7.03
C VAL A 135 -6.71 -5.07 -6.14
N CYS A 136 -5.78 -4.14 -5.98
CA CYS A 136 -5.96 -2.97 -5.12
C CYS A 136 -5.08 -1.82 -5.59
N THR A 137 -5.61 -0.60 -5.47
CA THR A 137 -4.85 0.64 -5.62
C THR A 137 -4.74 1.32 -4.26
N ALA A 138 -3.52 1.56 -3.79
CA ALA A 138 -3.25 2.26 -2.54
C ALA A 138 -2.64 3.62 -2.82
N THR A 139 -3.25 4.67 -2.27
CA THR A 139 -2.73 6.03 -2.34
C THR A 139 -2.33 6.50 -0.96
N SER A 140 -1.12 7.00 -0.83
CA SER A 140 -0.55 7.46 0.44
C SER A 140 -0.05 8.89 0.30
N MET A 141 -0.35 9.73 1.28
CA MET A 141 0.19 11.09 1.34
C MET A 141 1.10 11.22 2.56
N LEU A 142 2.35 11.56 2.30
CA LEU A 142 3.33 11.90 3.32
C LEU A 142 3.46 13.43 3.41
N VAL A 143 3.59 13.92 4.63
CA VAL A 143 3.80 15.34 4.90
C VAL A 143 5.18 15.53 5.51
N ALA A 144 6.09 16.19 4.79
CA ALA A 144 7.38 16.61 5.30
C ALA A 144 7.24 18.01 5.89
N ARG A 145 7.35 18.11 7.22
CA ARG A 145 7.06 19.34 7.94
C ARG A 145 8.21 20.32 7.88
N GLY A 146 7.90 21.58 7.57
CA GLY A 146 8.88 22.68 7.62
C GLY A 146 9.99 22.56 6.57
N THR A 147 9.71 21.98 5.40
CA THR A 147 10.67 21.77 4.32
C THR A 147 10.43 22.67 3.11
N ALA A 148 9.23 23.22 2.98
CA ALA A 148 8.86 24.12 1.85
C ALA A 148 9.20 25.58 2.14
#